data_239f26aa2ef342467ce243d10cc1ebcc
#
_entry.id   239f26aa2ef342467ce243d10cc1ebcc
#
_cell.length_a   1.000
_cell.length_b   1.000
_cell.length_c   1.000
_cell.angle_alpha   90.00
_cell.angle_beta   90.00
_cell.angle_gamma   90.00
#
_symmetry.space_group_name_H-M   'P 1'
#
loop_
_entity.id
_entity.type
_entity.pdbx_description
1 polymer ?
#
loop_
_entity_poly.entity_id
_entity_poly.type
_entity_poly.pdbx_seq_one_letter_code
_entity_poly.pdbx_strand_id
1 'polypeptide(L)'
;ASAINATAVATAAEVATGYITSTSAAGTNITFPTGTLLGAELQATAGTVLDLVVDNTGGASVVTMVVGTNAIVSDAGTTTAASFGDLTIASGVTGMAKFTLLFSSATAYTITRTA
;
A
#
# COMPACT_ATOMS: atom_id res chain seq x y z
N ALA A 1 9.48 2.88 10.36
CA ALA A 1 8.03 3.14 10.20
C ALA A 1 7.80 4.57 9.74
N SER A 2 6.74 4.77 8.97
CA SER A 2 6.31 6.09 8.53
C SER A 2 4.87 6.35 8.94
N ALA A 3 4.58 7.57 9.41
CA ALA A 3 3.23 7.97 9.76
C ALA A 3 2.61 8.77 8.60
N ILE A 4 1.43 8.38 8.15
CA ILE A 4 0.67 9.08 7.12
C ILE A 4 -0.73 9.34 7.68
N ASN A 5 -0.96 10.54 8.15
CA ASN A 5 -2.17 10.92 8.90
C ASN A 5 -3.11 11.81 8.10
N ALA A 6 -2.88 11.97 6.82
CA ALA A 6 -3.73 12.74 5.91
C ALA A 6 -3.65 12.12 4.52
N THR A 7 -4.67 12.40 3.70
CA THR A 7 -4.68 11.96 2.30
C THR A 7 -3.43 12.46 1.58
N ALA A 8 -2.66 11.53 1.03
CA ALA A 8 -1.38 11.83 0.41
C ALA A 8 -0.95 10.70 -0.53
N VAL A 9 0.01 11.00 -1.38
CA VAL A 9 0.76 9.97 -2.10
C VAL A 9 1.92 9.55 -1.20
N ALA A 10 2.00 8.26 -0.86
CA ALA A 10 3.14 7.74 -0.12
C ALA A 10 4.39 7.84 -0.97
N THR A 11 5.49 8.27 -0.37
CA THR A 11 6.76 8.27 -1.08
C THR A 11 7.32 6.85 -1.19
N ALA A 12 8.19 6.63 -2.15
CA ALA A 12 8.87 5.34 -2.28
C ALA A 12 9.65 5.00 -1.00
N ALA A 13 10.30 5.98 -0.39
CA ALA A 13 11.03 5.76 0.86
C ALA A 13 10.11 5.35 2.02
N GLU A 14 8.91 5.94 2.11
CA GLU A 14 7.93 5.56 3.12
C GLU A 14 7.46 4.11 2.95
N VAL A 15 7.15 3.72 1.72
CA VAL A 15 6.73 2.34 1.44
C VAL A 15 7.88 1.36 1.66
N ALA A 16 9.09 1.74 1.33
CA ALA A 16 10.27 0.89 1.51
C ALA A 16 10.57 0.58 2.98
N THR A 17 10.04 1.34 3.93
CA THR A 17 10.17 1.00 5.36
C THR A 17 9.42 -0.29 5.71
N GLY A 18 8.43 -0.68 4.91
CA GLY A 18 7.61 -1.86 5.15
C GLY A 18 6.53 -1.68 6.21
N TYR A 19 6.41 -0.50 6.80
CA TYR A 19 5.44 -0.26 7.86
C TYR A 19 4.96 1.19 7.84
N ILE A 20 3.66 1.38 7.59
CA ILE A 20 2.98 2.67 7.57
C ILE A 20 1.93 2.68 8.68
N THR A 21 1.92 3.74 9.48
CA THR A 21 0.91 3.95 10.52
C THR A 21 0.00 5.11 10.12
N SER A 22 -1.25 5.04 10.53
CA SER A 22 -2.20 6.14 10.42
C SER A 22 -2.98 6.30 11.70
N THR A 23 -3.09 7.53 12.18
CA THR A 23 -3.87 7.88 13.36
C THR A 23 -4.88 8.98 13.06
N SER A 24 -5.22 9.15 11.79
CA SER A 24 -6.14 10.20 11.35
C SER A 24 -7.54 10.01 11.92
N ALA A 25 -8.19 11.11 12.30
CA ALA A 25 -9.59 11.12 12.71
C ALA A 25 -10.54 11.19 11.52
N ALA A 26 -10.05 11.50 10.33
CA ALA A 26 -10.84 11.59 9.09
C ALA A 26 -10.46 10.46 8.13
N GLY A 27 -11.35 10.12 7.22
CA GLY A 27 -11.06 9.17 6.14
C GLY A 27 -9.82 9.61 5.36
N THR A 28 -8.91 8.69 5.13
CA THR A 28 -7.61 8.96 4.54
C THR A 28 -7.40 8.09 3.32
N ASN A 29 -6.99 8.70 2.21
CA ASN A 29 -6.59 7.97 1.02
C ASN A 29 -5.07 8.03 0.90
N ILE A 30 -4.43 6.87 0.86
CA ILE A 30 -2.99 6.74 0.71
C ILE A 30 -2.74 6.13 -0.67
N THR A 31 -2.14 6.89 -1.58
CA THR A 31 -1.81 6.42 -2.91
C THR A 31 -0.43 5.77 -2.91
N PHE A 32 -0.34 4.56 -3.45
CA PHE A 32 0.94 3.90 -3.64
C PHE A 32 1.83 4.70 -4.59
N PRO A 33 3.15 4.70 -4.39
CA PRO A 33 4.08 5.35 -5.33
C PRO A 33 4.03 4.67 -6.69
N THR A 34 4.46 5.37 -7.73
CA THR A 34 4.57 4.79 -9.06
C THR A 34 5.57 3.63 -9.07
N GLY A 35 5.39 2.71 -10.02
CA GLY A 35 6.33 1.61 -10.19
C GLY A 35 7.76 2.09 -10.46
N THR A 36 7.92 3.18 -11.21
CA THR A 36 9.23 3.78 -11.50
C THR A 36 9.92 4.26 -10.22
N LEU A 37 9.20 4.99 -9.37
CA LEU A 37 9.79 5.54 -8.14
C LEU A 37 10.10 4.45 -7.11
N LEU A 38 9.16 3.52 -6.90
CA LEU A 38 9.37 2.45 -5.93
C LEU A 38 10.44 1.47 -6.42
N GLY A 39 10.45 1.17 -7.71
CA GLY A 39 11.47 0.32 -8.29
C GLY A 39 12.87 0.91 -8.15
N ALA A 40 13.02 2.22 -8.32
CA ALA A 40 14.30 2.91 -8.11
C ALA A 40 14.74 2.85 -6.64
N GLU A 41 13.82 3.06 -5.71
CA GLU A 41 14.11 3.02 -4.27
C GLU A 41 14.58 1.63 -3.83
N LEU A 42 13.95 0.58 -4.32
CA LEU A 42 14.27 -0.81 -3.96
C LEU A 42 15.35 -1.42 -4.84
N GLN A 43 15.79 -0.71 -5.87
CA GLN A 43 16.65 -1.28 -6.92
C GLN A 43 16.05 -2.58 -7.46
N ALA A 44 14.76 -2.52 -7.79
CA ALA A 44 13.97 -3.69 -8.11
C ALA A 44 14.35 -4.30 -9.46
N THR A 45 14.18 -5.60 -9.54
CA THR A 45 14.23 -6.38 -10.77
C THR A 45 12.99 -7.28 -10.81
N ALA A 46 12.77 -7.98 -11.90
CA ALA A 46 11.68 -8.96 -11.95
C ALA A 46 11.85 -9.98 -10.83
N GLY A 47 10.81 -10.16 -10.03
CA GLY A 47 10.81 -11.06 -8.87
C GLY A 47 11.13 -10.41 -7.53
N THR A 48 11.48 -9.14 -7.50
CA THR A 48 11.67 -8.42 -6.22
C THR A 48 10.34 -8.36 -5.47
N VAL A 49 10.37 -8.67 -4.17
CA VAL A 49 9.18 -8.70 -3.30
C VAL A 49 9.40 -7.76 -2.12
N LEU A 50 8.36 -6.98 -1.80
CA LEU A 50 8.31 -6.16 -0.59
C LEU A 50 7.01 -6.45 0.15
N ASP A 51 7.08 -6.73 1.44
CA ASP A 51 5.92 -6.79 2.31
C ASP A 51 5.71 -5.44 2.98
N LEU A 52 4.48 -4.93 2.91
CA LEU A 52 4.09 -3.68 3.52
C LEU A 52 2.94 -3.92 4.49
N VAL A 53 3.13 -3.50 5.73
CA VAL A 53 2.07 -3.49 6.74
C VAL A 53 1.54 -2.07 6.87
N VAL A 54 0.23 -1.91 6.80
CA VAL A 54 -0.46 -0.65 7.07
C VAL A 54 -1.27 -0.81 8.35
N ASP A 55 -0.96 0.00 9.34
CA ASP A 55 -1.52 -0.08 10.68
C ASP A 55 -2.43 1.14 10.92
N ASN A 56 -3.72 0.91 10.91
CA ASN A 56 -4.74 1.92 11.21
C ASN A 56 -5.41 1.66 12.57
N THR A 57 -4.77 0.87 13.43
CA THR A 57 -5.37 0.54 14.75
C THR A 57 -5.52 1.75 15.65
N GLY A 58 -4.68 2.76 15.47
CA GLY A 58 -4.79 4.03 16.20
C GLY A 58 -5.68 5.07 15.52
N GLY A 59 -6.21 4.78 14.34
CA GLY A 59 -7.06 5.70 13.60
C GLY A 59 -8.50 5.66 14.05
N ALA A 60 -9.26 6.71 13.73
CA ALA A 60 -10.68 6.81 14.02
C ALA A 60 -11.55 6.67 12.77
N SER A 61 -10.97 6.54 11.60
CA SER A 61 -11.69 6.41 10.34
C SER A 61 -10.93 5.51 9.36
N VAL A 62 -11.60 5.12 8.28
CA VAL A 62 -11.07 4.18 7.28
C VAL A 62 -9.89 4.77 6.53
N VAL A 63 -8.87 3.95 6.29
CA VAL A 63 -7.81 4.22 5.33
C VAL A 63 -8.12 3.45 4.04
N THR A 64 -8.07 4.12 2.91
CA THR A 64 -8.22 3.50 1.59
C THR A 64 -6.90 3.62 0.84
N MET A 65 -6.35 2.50 0.44
CA MET A 65 -5.17 2.50 -0.43
C MET A 65 -5.60 2.72 -1.87
N VAL A 66 -4.83 3.50 -2.61
CA VAL A 66 -5.10 3.82 -4.01
C VAL A 66 -3.88 3.42 -4.83
N VAL A 67 -4.10 2.74 -5.96
CA VAL A 67 -2.99 2.32 -6.82
C VAL A 67 -2.43 3.50 -7.61
N GLY A 68 -1.12 3.55 -7.70
CA GLY A 68 -0.43 4.51 -8.55
C GLY A 68 -0.17 3.95 -9.96
N THR A 69 0.49 4.74 -10.79
CA THR A 69 0.85 4.32 -12.14
C THR A 69 1.83 3.14 -12.10
N ASN A 70 1.58 2.15 -12.94
CA ASN A 70 2.36 0.91 -13.03
C ASN A 70 2.34 0.09 -11.73
N ALA A 71 1.30 0.27 -10.92
CA ALA A 71 0.96 -0.61 -9.82
C ALA A 71 -0.40 -1.23 -10.11
N ILE A 72 -0.54 -2.52 -9.96
CA ILE A 72 -1.74 -3.27 -10.34
C ILE A 72 -2.17 -4.12 -9.16
N VAL A 73 -3.46 -4.05 -8.83
CA VAL A 73 -4.05 -5.00 -7.86
C VAL A 73 -4.12 -6.38 -8.52
N SER A 74 -3.69 -7.39 -7.84
CA SER A 74 -3.53 -8.73 -8.41
C SER A 74 -4.85 -9.38 -8.82
N ASP A 75 -5.96 -8.96 -8.24
CA ASP A 75 -7.26 -9.56 -8.52
C ASP A 75 -7.93 -8.82 -9.68
N ALA A 76 -7.82 -9.37 -10.88
CA ALA A 76 -8.45 -8.88 -12.10
C ALA A 76 -8.04 -7.46 -12.50
N GLY A 77 -6.95 -6.93 -12.00
CA GLY A 77 -6.48 -5.59 -12.35
C GLY A 77 -7.38 -4.45 -11.87
N THR A 78 -8.28 -4.71 -10.95
CA THR A 78 -9.18 -3.69 -10.39
C THR A 78 -8.54 -2.99 -9.21
N THR A 79 -9.03 -1.78 -8.91
CA THR A 79 -8.59 -1.03 -7.73
C THR A 79 -9.38 -1.38 -6.47
N THR A 80 -10.45 -2.13 -6.63
CA THR A 80 -11.32 -2.56 -5.52
C THR A 80 -11.65 -4.02 -5.71
N ALA A 81 -10.83 -4.89 -5.19
CA ALA A 81 -11.06 -6.32 -5.32
C ALA A 81 -11.81 -6.85 -4.10
N ALA A 82 -12.53 -7.95 -4.30
CA ALA A 82 -13.48 -8.44 -3.32
C ALA A 82 -12.85 -9.21 -2.18
N SER A 83 -11.69 -9.80 -2.34
CA SER A 83 -11.07 -10.62 -1.30
C SER A 83 -9.67 -10.14 -0.96
N PHE A 84 -8.66 -10.74 -1.54
CA PHE A 84 -7.28 -10.38 -1.21
C PHE A 84 -6.84 -9.04 -1.81
N GLY A 85 -7.64 -8.47 -2.69
CA GLY A 85 -7.35 -7.16 -3.27
C GLY A 85 -8.12 -6.01 -2.64
N ASP A 86 -8.83 -6.22 -1.54
CA ASP A 86 -9.54 -5.14 -0.86
C ASP A 86 -8.54 -4.11 -0.35
N LEU A 87 -8.75 -2.85 -0.73
CA LEU A 87 -7.84 -1.75 -0.44
C LEU A 87 -8.31 -0.90 0.74
N THR A 88 -9.43 -1.21 1.37
CA THR A 88 -9.90 -0.49 2.54
C THR A 88 -9.42 -1.14 3.83
N ILE A 89 -8.99 -0.31 4.78
CA ILE A 89 -8.49 -0.76 6.08
C ILE A 89 -9.32 -0.09 7.15
N ALA A 90 -10.08 -0.89 7.91
CA ALA A 90 -10.89 -0.38 9.00
C ALA A 90 -10.03 0.33 10.04
N SER A 91 -10.66 1.18 10.85
CA SER A 91 -10.02 1.74 12.03
C SER A 91 -10.21 0.85 13.24
N GLY A 92 -9.41 1.04 14.28
CA GLY A 92 -9.56 0.34 15.55
C GLY A 92 -8.88 -1.02 15.56
N VAL A 93 -9.33 -1.90 16.43
CA VAL A 93 -8.62 -3.15 16.76
C VAL A 93 -8.44 -4.13 15.61
N THR A 94 -9.22 -3.99 14.53
CA THR A 94 -9.09 -4.81 13.33
C THR A 94 -8.39 -4.08 12.19
N GLY A 95 -7.84 -2.92 12.46
CA GLY A 95 -7.34 -1.98 11.48
C GLY A 95 -5.92 -2.24 11.02
N MET A 96 -5.58 -3.45 10.69
CA MET A 96 -4.25 -3.77 10.18
C MET A 96 -4.35 -4.58 8.90
N ALA A 97 -3.53 -4.25 7.92
CA ALA A 97 -3.48 -4.96 6.66
C ALA A 97 -2.03 -5.19 6.25
N LYS A 98 -1.81 -6.31 5.58
CA LYS A 98 -0.52 -6.64 4.99
C LYS A 98 -0.67 -6.79 3.49
N PHE A 99 0.20 -6.13 2.76
CA PHE A 99 0.27 -6.18 1.30
C PHE A 99 1.61 -6.75 0.88
N THR A 100 1.59 -7.59 -0.14
CA THR A 100 2.80 -8.04 -0.80
C THR A 100 2.89 -7.37 -2.15
N LEU A 101 4.00 -6.70 -2.41
CA LEU A 101 4.29 -6.02 -3.66
C LEU A 101 5.32 -6.85 -4.43
N LEU A 102 4.91 -7.37 -5.58
CA LEU A 102 5.77 -8.20 -6.43
C LEU A 102 6.10 -7.44 -7.71
N PHE A 103 7.37 -7.19 -7.95
CA PHE A 103 7.81 -6.52 -9.17
C PHE A 103 7.88 -7.49 -10.33
N SER A 104 7.15 -7.18 -11.39
CA SER A 104 7.23 -7.89 -12.67
C SER A 104 8.37 -7.35 -13.56
N SER A 105 8.82 -6.13 -13.27
CA SER A 105 9.97 -5.49 -13.92
C SER A 105 10.55 -4.46 -12.96
N ALA A 106 11.60 -3.76 -13.39
CA ALA A 106 12.22 -2.70 -12.57
C ALA A 106 11.27 -1.51 -12.31
N THR A 107 10.17 -1.38 -13.05
CA THR A 107 9.31 -0.20 -13.03
C THR A 107 7.82 -0.52 -12.86
N ALA A 108 7.44 -1.77 -12.63
CA ALA A 108 6.04 -2.16 -12.48
C ALA A 108 5.90 -3.22 -11.40
N TYR A 109 4.85 -3.12 -10.59
CA TYR A 109 4.60 -4.10 -9.54
C TYR A 109 3.11 -4.41 -9.39
N THR A 110 2.85 -5.59 -8.82
CA THR A 110 1.51 -6.08 -8.51
C THR A 110 1.33 -6.07 -7.00
N ILE A 111 0.15 -5.65 -6.54
CA ILE A 111 -0.20 -5.56 -5.13
C ILE A 111 -1.17 -6.67 -4.80
N THR A 112 -0.88 -7.45 -3.77
CA THR A 112 -1.77 -8.47 -3.23
C THR A 112 -1.94 -8.22 -1.73
N ARG A 113 -3.19 -8.12 -1.26
CA ARG A 113 -3.45 -8.09 0.17
C ARG A 113 -3.43 -9.51 0.71
N THR A 114 -2.61 -9.75 1.73
CA THR A 114 -2.44 -11.09 2.30
C THR A 114 -2.98 -11.23 3.72
N ALA A 115 -3.33 -10.11 4.34
CA ALA A 115 -3.91 -10.14 5.69
C ALA A 115 -4.78 -8.92 5.99
#